data_fe21ea57c1b28f79ad00e3f93652b0d3
#
_entry.id   fe21ea57c1b28f79ad00e3f93652b0d3
#
_cell.length_a   1.000
_cell.length_b   1.000
_cell.length_c   1.000
_cell.angle_alpha   90.00
_cell.angle_beta   90.00
_cell.angle_gamma   90.00
#
_symmetry.space_group_name_H-M   'P 1'
#
loop_
_entity.id
_entity.type
_entity.pdbx_description
1 polymer ?
#
loop_
_entity_poly.entity_id
_entity_poly.type
_entity_poly.pdbx_seq_one_letter_code
_entity_poly.pdbx_strand_id
1 'polypeptide(L)' 'MSNTPHTLQDEFPGEMAKIHALKTSDAHFARLLQEYDVANDAVHRAETRVDAVSSEHESDLRKTRSRLKDEIARALRA' A
#
# COMPACT_ATOMS: atom_id res chain seq x y z
N MET A 1 -6.59 -15.31 -8.93
CA MET A 1 -6.00 -14.89 -7.66
C MET A 1 -4.81 -13.97 -7.91
N SER A 2 -4.77 -12.85 -7.23
CA SER A 2 -3.70 -11.87 -7.44
C SER A 2 -2.44 -12.30 -6.66
N ASN A 3 -1.30 -12.33 -7.35
CA ASN A 3 0.00 -12.57 -6.71
C ASN A 3 0.76 -11.26 -6.54
N THR A 4 0.01 -10.17 -6.33
CA THR A 4 0.60 -8.85 -6.14
C THR A 4 1.51 -8.85 -4.91
N PRO A 5 2.80 -8.52 -5.06
CA PRO A 5 3.71 -8.43 -3.91
C PRO A 5 3.46 -7.17 -3.09
N HIS A 6 4.09 -7.10 -1.93
CA HIS A 6 4.02 -5.92 -1.04
C HIS A 6 2.61 -5.59 -0.56
N THR A 7 1.79 -6.62 -0.36
CA THR A 7 0.48 -6.42 0.26
C THR A 7 0.66 -6.00 1.72
N LEU A 8 -0.41 -5.53 2.37
CA LEU A 8 -0.34 -5.16 3.78
C LEU A 8 0.12 -6.34 4.65
N GLN A 9 -0.33 -7.55 4.33
CA GLN A 9 0.09 -8.74 5.06
C GLN A 9 1.59 -9.00 4.87
N ASP A 10 2.12 -8.76 3.68
CA ASP A 10 3.54 -8.94 3.40
C ASP A 10 4.40 -7.92 4.12
N GLU A 11 3.95 -6.66 4.18
CA GLU A 11 4.74 -5.57 4.74
C GLU A 11 4.59 -5.44 6.25
N PHE A 12 3.48 -5.89 6.81
CA PHE A 12 3.21 -5.80 8.24
C PHE A 12 2.77 -7.16 8.80
N PRO A 13 3.66 -8.17 8.69
CA PRO A 13 3.32 -9.51 9.19
C PRO A 13 3.12 -9.48 10.69
N GLY A 14 2.08 -10.17 11.16
CA GLY A 14 1.77 -10.19 12.58
C GLY A 14 0.98 -8.99 13.09
N GLU A 15 0.68 -8.02 12.23
CA GLU A 15 -0.06 -6.82 12.64
C GLU A 15 -1.44 -6.70 12.02
N MET A 16 -1.89 -7.73 11.31
CA MET A 16 -3.18 -7.66 10.62
C MET A 16 -4.35 -7.45 11.57
N ALA A 17 -4.30 -8.02 12.77
CA ALA A 17 -5.35 -7.80 13.78
C ALA A 17 -5.44 -6.32 14.18
N LYS A 18 -4.29 -5.69 14.38
CA LYS A 18 -4.23 -4.27 14.74
C LYS A 18 -4.69 -3.39 13.58
N ILE A 19 -4.28 -3.73 12.37
CA ILE A 19 -4.71 -3.02 11.17
C ILE A 19 -6.24 -3.08 11.05
N HIS A 20 -6.81 -4.26 11.27
CA HIS A 20 -8.25 -4.45 11.17
C HIS A 20 -8.99 -3.63 12.22
N ALA A 21 -8.48 -3.63 13.46
CA ALA A 21 -9.09 -2.87 14.54
C ALA A 21 -9.05 -1.35 14.25
N LEU A 22 -7.93 -0.84 13.80
CA LEU A 22 -7.80 0.58 13.45
C LEU A 22 -8.68 0.96 12.26
N LYS A 23 -8.75 0.09 11.26
CA LYS A 23 -9.59 0.32 10.09
C LYS A 23 -11.06 0.51 10.50
N THR A 24 -11.51 -0.23 11.49
CA THR A 24 -12.89 -0.18 11.96
C THR A 24 -13.18 1.10 12.74
N SER A 25 -12.20 1.60 13.49
CA SER A 25 -12.40 2.73 14.41
C SER A 25 -11.90 4.08 13.87
N ASP A 26 -11.11 4.08 12.80
CA ASP A 26 -10.48 5.31 12.29
C ASP A 26 -10.67 5.40 10.78
N ALA A 27 -11.54 6.31 10.34
CA ALA A 27 -11.84 6.49 8.92
C ALA A 27 -10.62 6.96 8.11
N HIS A 28 -9.77 7.78 8.73
CA HIS A 28 -8.54 8.24 8.07
C HIS A 28 -7.59 7.07 7.81
N PHE A 29 -7.44 6.20 8.78
CA PHE A 29 -6.61 5.01 8.63
C PHE A 29 -7.16 4.08 7.56
N ALA A 30 -8.48 3.88 7.54
CA ALA A 30 -9.12 3.07 6.51
C ALA A 30 -8.83 3.62 5.11
N ARG A 31 -8.82 4.94 4.97
CA ARG A 31 -8.51 5.60 3.70
C ARG A 31 -7.05 5.38 3.31
N LEU A 32 -6.12 5.45 4.26
CA LEU A 32 -4.71 5.17 4.01
C LEU A 32 -4.52 3.76 3.46
N LEU A 33 -5.22 2.79 4.01
CA LEU A 33 -5.15 1.40 3.54
C LEU A 33 -5.63 1.28 2.11
N GLN A 34 -6.74 1.94 1.77
CA GLN A 34 -7.26 1.96 0.41
C GLN A 34 -6.27 2.58 -0.55
N GLU A 35 -5.70 3.72 -0.18
CA GLU A 35 -4.72 4.41 -1.01
C GLU A 35 -3.48 3.57 -1.23
N TYR A 36 -3.05 2.85 -0.19
CA TYR A 36 -1.90 1.96 -0.32
C TYR A 36 -2.19 0.83 -1.31
N ASP A 37 -3.36 0.21 -1.22
CA ASP A 37 -3.73 -0.87 -2.13
C ASP A 37 -3.76 -0.39 -3.58
N VAL A 38 -4.31 0.80 -3.82
CA VAL A 38 -4.36 1.38 -5.16
C VAL A 38 -2.94 1.66 -5.67
N ALA A 39 -2.09 2.26 -4.84
CA ALA A 39 -0.72 2.58 -5.22
C ALA A 39 0.09 1.30 -5.49
N ASN A 40 -0.08 0.30 -4.63
CA ASN A 40 0.62 -0.97 -4.78
C ASN A 40 0.20 -1.68 -6.08
N ASP A 41 -1.09 -1.69 -6.38
CA ASP A 41 -1.59 -2.27 -7.60
C ASP A 41 -1.04 -1.55 -8.83
N ALA A 42 -0.99 -0.22 -8.79
CA ALA A 42 -0.46 0.59 -9.89
C ALA A 42 1.02 0.28 -10.14
N VAL A 43 1.83 0.15 -9.07
CA VAL A 43 3.24 -0.22 -9.20
C VAL A 43 3.36 -1.61 -9.84
N HIS A 44 2.57 -2.56 -9.34
CA HIS A 44 2.62 -3.93 -9.86
C HIS A 44 2.27 -3.99 -11.36
N ARG A 45 1.24 -3.25 -11.77
CA ARG A 45 0.84 -3.20 -13.18
C ARG A 45 1.93 -2.58 -14.04
N ALA A 46 2.60 -1.55 -13.55
CA ALA A 46 3.72 -0.91 -14.26
C ALA A 46 4.90 -1.87 -14.38
N GLU A 47 5.24 -2.57 -13.31
CA GLU A 47 6.37 -3.50 -13.27
C GLU A 47 6.15 -4.72 -14.16
N THR A 48 4.91 -5.18 -14.28
CA THR A 48 4.58 -6.34 -15.12
C THR A 48 4.22 -5.94 -16.55
N ARG A 49 4.33 -4.67 -16.88
CA ARG A 49 4.05 -4.13 -18.21
C ARG A 49 2.60 -4.28 -18.66
N VAL A 50 1.69 -4.48 -17.71
CA VAL A 50 0.26 -4.47 -18.00
C VAL A 50 -0.15 -3.06 -18.41
N ASP A 51 0.37 -2.05 -17.69
CA ASP A 51 0.19 -0.66 -18.07
C ASP A 51 1.52 -0.12 -18.61
N ALA A 52 1.48 0.52 -19.77
CA ALA A 52 2.67 1.13 -20.36
C ALA A 52 2.83 2.52 -19.75
N VAL A 53 3.79 2.67 -18.85
CA VAL A 53 4.09 3.96 -18.21
C VAL A 53 5.56 4.29 -18.39
N SER A 54 5.90 5.58 -18.28
CA SER A 54 7.29 6.02 -18.36
C SER A 54 8.05 5.59 -17.11
N SER A 55 9.37 5.51 -17.20
CA SER A 55 10.23 5.21 -16.06
C SER A 55 10.04 6.21 -14.94
N GLU A 56 9.86 7.48 -15.30
CA GLU A 56 9.65 8.56 -14.34
C GLU A 56 8.32 8.37 -13.60
N HIS A 57 7.27 8.04 -14.31
CA HIS A 57 5.96 7.79 -13.71
C HIS A 57 6.01 6.56 -12.79
N GLU A 58 6.69 5.50 -13.23
CA GLU A 58 6.85 4.31 -12.43
C GLU A 58 7.59 4.62 -11.11
N SER A 59 8.64 5.45 -11.19
CA SER A 59 9.37 5.89 -10.01
C SER A 59 8.46 6.66 -9.04
N ASP A 60 7.61 7.55 -9.57
CA ASP A 60 6.67 8.32 -8.75
C ASP A 60 5.65 7.41 -8.06
N LEU A 61 5.19 6.37 -8.75
CA LEU A 61 4.27 5.40 -8.15
C LEU A 61 4.91 4.68 -6.97
N ARG A 62 6.18 4.30 -7.10
CA ARG A 62 6.91 3.64 -6.01
C ARG A 62 7.11 4.59 -4.81
N LYS A 63 7.40 5.85 -5.07
CA LYS A 63 7.55 6.85 -4.01
C LYS A 63 6.25 7.06 -3.25
N THR A 64 5.15 7.11 -3.98
CA THR A 64 3.82 7.24 -3.37
C THR A 64 3.51 6.04 -2.48
N ARG A 65 3.78 4.83 -2.98
CA ARG A 65 3.56 3.62 -2.19
C ARG A 65 4.41 3.63 -0.92
N SER A 66 5.68 4.01 -1.03
CA SER A 66 6.59 4.07 0.11
C SER A 66 6.11 5.08 1.16
N ARG A 67 5.66 6.25 0.73
CA ARG A 67 5.12 7.28 1.62
C ARG A 67 3.90 6.77 2.38
N LEU A 68 3.00 6.10 1.67
CA LEU A 68 1.79 5.55 2.29
C LEU A 68 2.13 4.46 3.29
N LYS A 69 3.09 3.60 2.96
CA LYS A 69 3.55 2.57 3.89
C LYS A 69 4.11 3.18 5.17
N ASP A 70 4.90 4.25 5.04
CA ASP A 70 5.46 4.94 6.20
C ASP A 70 4.37 5.55 7.08
N GLU A 71 3.33 6.12 6.48
CA GLU A 71 2.21 6.68 7.22
C GLU A 71 1.44 5.60 7.97
N ILE A 72 1.21 4.46 7.33
CA ILE A 72 0.55 3.32 7.96
C ILE A 72 1.40 2.83 9.14
N ALA A 73 2.71 2.69 8.94
CA ALA A 73 3.62 2.24 10.00
C ALA A 73 3.58 3.17 11.21
N ARG A 74 3.54 4.48 10.98
CA ARG A 74 3.45 5.46 12.06
C ARG A 74 2.14 5.33 12.82
N ALA A 75 1.05 5.13 12.12
CA ALA A 75 -0.26 4.96 12.75
C ALA A 75 -0.30 3.71 13.62
N LEU A 76 0.36 2.64 13.18
CA LEU A 76 0.42 1.39 13.94
C LEU A 76 1.24 1.51 15.21
N ARG A 77 2.18 2.46 15.26
CA ARG A 77 3.03 2.69 16.42
C ARG A 77 2.46 3.74 17.40
N ALA A 78 1.50 4.48 16.96
CA ALA A 78 0.91 5.55 17.76
C ALA A 78 0.08 5.02 18.93
#